data_dc5b57114158be364d2994cddfc6e1ae
#
_entry.id   dc5b57114158be364d2994cddfc6e1ae
#
_cell.length_a   1.000
_cell.length_b   1.000
_cell.length_c   1.000
_cell.angle_alpha   90.00
_cell.angle_beta   90.00
_cell.angle_gamma   90.00
#
_symmetry.space_group_name_H-M   'P 1'
#
loop_
_entity.id
_entity.type
_entity.pdbx_description
1 polymer ?
#
loop_
_entity_poly.entity_id
_entity_poly.type
_entity_poly.pdbx_seq_one_letter_code
_entity_poly.pdbx_strand_id
1 'polypeptide(L)'
;TGEDWFLHFQDVGAYGRLVHLQPMRWVDDWPVIGIDDDGDGCGDPVLTYKKPNVGKEYPICTPQESDEFDSMTLGLQWQWQANYNEKWAYCAGDRSLLRLYSYPVTDACKNLADVPNMLLQKTTAPAQTVTVKMTFRPTAKYRGERTGLTVFGRDYAALTVENSEQGLVLSQVECRQADKGKPETVNETTTLKDSTFYLRADIRDSGEKLSKSEGGHDQRVMCQFSYSTDGRKFRPMGQPFQVREGTWIGAKHGIFCTRPHIVTNDGGWVDVDWYRVTR
;
A
#
# COMPACT_ATOMS: atom_id res chain seq x y z
N THR A 1 21.11 29.91 -2.45
CA THR A 1 22.51 29.47 -2.55
C THR A 1 23.11 29.63 -3.96
N GLY A 2 22.30 30.05 -4.95
CA GLY A 2 22.73 30.25 -6.34
C GLY A 2 22.93 28.98 -7.15
N GLU A 3 22.37 27.86 -6.72
CA GLU A 3 22.31 26.63 -7.49
C GLU A 3 20.91 26.44 -8.03
N ASP A 4 20.80 26.03 -9.29
CA ASP A 4 19.56 25.66 -9.93
C ASP A 4 19.44 24.16 -10.02
N TRP A 5 18.23 23.64 -9.81
CA TRP A 5 17.94 22.22 -9.79
C TRP A 5 16.64 21.93 -10.52
N PHE A 6 16.62 20.83 -11.26
CA PHE A 6 15.44 20.37 -11.97
C PHE A 6 14.82 19.16 -11.26
N LEU A 7 13.57 19.31 -10.83
CA LEU A 7 12.80 18.27 -10.21
C LEU A 7 11.81 17.71 -11.23
N HIS A 8 11.90 16.43 -11.51
CA HIS A 8 11.00 15.74 -12.44
C HIS A 8 10.63 14.36 -11.94
N PHE A 9 9.79 13.67 -12.67
CA PHE A 9 9.43 12.29 -12.35
C PHE A 9 9.55 11.38 -13.57
N GLN A 10 9.73 10.10 -13.30
CA GLN A 10 9.59 9.01 -14.24
C GLN A 10 8.39 8.16 -13.81
N ASP A 11 7.47 7.88 -14.72
CA ASP A 11 6.38 6.92 -14.48
C ASP A 11 6.93 5.48 -14.58
N VAL A 12 6.71 4.68 -13.55
CA VAL A 12 7.21 3.30 -13.43
C VAL A 12 6.06 2.36 -13.04
N GLY A 13 4.88 2.57 -13.63
CA GLY A 13 3.72 1.70 -13.50
C GLY A 13 3.30 1.44 -12.06
N ALA A 14 3.37 0.20 -11.61
CA ALA A 14 2.95 -0.19 -10.27
C ALA A 14 3.70 0.53 -9.14
N TYR A 15 4.93 1.00 -9.38
CA TYR A 15 5.69 1.81 -8.41
C TYR A 15 5.36 3.30 -8.49
N GLY A 16 4.57 3.71 -9.49
CA GLY A 16 4.13 5.10 -9.67
C GLY A 16 5.21 6.00 -10.21
N ARG A 17 5.14 7.26 -9.81
CA ARG A 17 6.01 8.32 -10.30
C ARG A 17 7.19 8.52 -9.37
N LEU A 18 8.33 7.96 -9.76
CA LEU A 18 9.60 8.14 -9.04
C LEU A 18 10.15 9.54 -9.33
N VAL A 19 10.44 10.26 -8.26
CA VAL A 19 10.93 11.64 -8.34
C VAL A 19 12.45 11.66 -8.43
N HIS A 20 12.96 12.41 -9.38
CA HIS A 20 14.39 12.61 -9.63
C HIS A 20 14.75 14.09 -9.46
N LEU A 21 15.93 14.35 -8.92
CA LEU A 21 16.52 15.66 -8.81
C LEU A 21 17.79 15.69 -9.67
N GLN A 22 17.86 16.62 -10.62
CA GLN A 22 19.01 16.81 -11.51
C GLN A 22 19.67 18.17 -11.28
N PRO A 23 21.00 18.28 -11.39
CA PRO A 23 21.63 19.58 -11.51
C PRO A 23 21.12 20.28 -12.78
N MET A 24 21.08 21.60 -12.75
CA MET A 24 20.64 22.39 -13.89
C MET A 24 21.50 23.65 -13.99
N ARG A 25 21.75 24.14 -15.21
CA ARG A 25 22.37 25.45 -15.49
C ARG A 25 21.61 26.13 -16.60
N TRP A 26 21.69 27.45 -16.63
CA TRP A 26 21.15 28.26 -17.71
C TRP A 26 22.26 28.58 -18.69
N VAL A 27 22.01 28.38 -19.98
CA VAL A 27 22.90 28.76 -21.08
C VAL A 27 22.05 29.50 -22.10
N ASP A 28 22.39 30.80 -22.34
CA ASP A 28 21.65 31.66 -23.25
C ASP A 28 20.12 31.66 -22.98
N ASP A 29 19.73 31.80 -21.72
CA ASP A 29 18.35 31.72 -21.23
C ASP A 29 17.66 30.38 -21.46
N TRP A 30 18.41 29.31 -21.77
CA TRP A 30 17.92 27.96 -21.97
C TRP A 30 18.36 27.03 -20.83
N PRO A 31 17.45 26.20 -20.23
CA PRO A 31 17.84 25.28 -19.19
C PRO A 31 18.57 24.06 -19.76
N VAL A 32 19.78 23.80 -19.32
CA VAL A 32 20.53 22.58 -19.56
C VAL A 32 20.44 21.72 -18.29
N ILE A 33 19.76 20.58 -18.39
CA ILE A 33 19.45 19.69 -17.28
C ILE A 33 20.41 18.51 -17.29
N GLY A 34 20.98 18.16 -16.13
CA GLY A 34 22.03 17.15 -16.03
C GLY A 34 23.40 17.75 -16.26
N ILE A 35 24.32 16.94 -16.75
CA ILE A 35 25.72 17.33 -17.06
C ILE A 35 25.98 17.10 -18.54
N ASP A 36 26.52 18.11 -19.20
CA ASP A 36 26.97 18.11 -20.57
C ASP A 36 28.47 17.78 -20.58
N ASP A 37 28.79 16.49 -20.61
CA ASP A 37 30.19 16.01 -20.54
C ASP A 37 30.86 15.96 -21.91
N ASP A 38 30.09 15.85 -22.99
CA ASP A 38 30.60 15.75 -24.37
C ASP A 38 30.60 17.09 -25.12
N GLY A 39 29.98 18.13 -24.53
CA GLY A 39 30.00 19.50 -25.06
C GLY A 39 29.05 19.73 -26.24
N ASP A 40 28.04 18.89 -26.42
CA ASP A 40 27.05 19.02 -27.50
C ASP A 40 25.95 20.06 -27.19
N GLY A 41 25.96 20.63 -25.99
CA GLY A 41 24.99 21.63 -25.50
C GLY A 41 23.75 20.99 -24.85
N CYS A 42 23.65 19.67 -24.81
CA CYS A 42 22.62 18.92 -24.12
C CYS A 42 23.16 18.40 -22.78
N GLY A 43 22.32 18.29 -21.79
CA GLY A 43 22.73 17.69 -20.51
C GLY A 43 22.23 16.25 -20.40
N ASP A 44 23.09 15.38 -19.93
CA ASP A 44 22.76 13.99 -19.62
C ASP A 44 22.32 13.82 -18.16
N PRO A 45 21.28 13.00 -17.90
CA PRO A 45 20.85 12.70 -16.53
C PRO A 45 21.95 12.01 -15.72
N VAL A 46 22.15 12.47 -14.48
CA VAL A 46 23.10 11.85 -13.57
C VAL A 46 22.41 10.95 -12.54
N LEU A 47 22.98 9.78 -12.30
CA LEU A 47 22.47 8.84 -11.28
C LEU A 47 22.98 9.18 -9.87
N THR A 48 24.09 9.89 -9.78
CA THR A 48 24.71 10.29 -8.51
C THR A 48 25.28 11.70 -8.67
N TYR A 49 24.98 12.55 -7.70
CA TYR A 49 25.48 13.92 -7.67
C TYR A 49 25.63 14.41 -6.24
N LYS A 50 26.36 15.53 -6.05
CA LYS A 50 26.44 16.20 -4.75
C LYS A 50 25.04 16.65 -4.31
N LYS A 51 24.79 16.67 -3.01
CA LYS A 51 23.55 17.25 -2.47
C LYS A 51 23.45 18.74 -2.77
N PRO A 52 22.22 19.28 -2.98
CA PRO A 52 22.00 20.72 -3.04
C PRO A 52 22.54 21.41 -1.79
N ASN A 53 23.20 22.56 -1.99
CA ASN A 53 23.62 23.40 -0.89
C ASN A 53 22.41 24.17 -0.34
N VAL A 54 21.85 23.70 0.76
CA VAL A 54 20.71 24.33 1.46
C VAL A 54 21.17 25.12 2.70
N GLY A 55 22.48 25.40 2.81
CA GLY A 55 23.07 26.15 3.93
C GLY A 55 23.24 25.34 5.21
N LYS A 56 22.85 24.05 5.20
CA LYS A 56 22.97 23.13 6.33
C LYS A 56 23.11 21.70 5.81
N GLU A 57 23.93 20.92 6.47
CA GLU A 57 24.02 19.48 6.22
C GLU A 57 22.88 18.73 6.93
N TYR A 58 22.27 17.82 6.20
CA TYR A 58 21.26 16.90 6.72
C TYR A 58 21.75 15.46 6.54
N PRO A 59 21.49 14.56 7.52
CA PRO A 59 21.83 13.16 7.37
C PRO A 59 21.07 12.54 6.19
N ILE A 60 21.64 11.48 5.62
CA ILE A 60 20.90 10.63 4.69
C ILE A 60 19.84 9.88 5.50
N CYS A 61 18.61 10.00 5.10
CA CYS A 61 17.49 9.27 5.70
C CYS A 61 16.53 8.76 4.63
N THR A 62 15.80 7.71 4.96
CA THR A 62 14.69 7.19 4.17
C THR A 62 13.37 7.51 4.87
N PRO A 63 12.28 7.74 4.13
CA PRO A 63 10.96 7.83 4.74
C PRO A 63 10.64 6.59 5.59
N GLN A 64 9.91 6.79 6.67
CA GLN A 64 9.40 5.69 7.48
C GLN A 64 8.43 4.86 6.65
N GLU A 65 8.50 3.53 6.78
CA GLU A 65 7.60 2.58 6.12
C GLU A 65 6.93 1.66 7.16
N SER A 66 7.71 1.11 8.09
CA SER A 66 7.19 0.30 9.19
C SER A 66 6.57 1.16 10.28
N ASP A 67 5.61 0.60 11.01
CA ASP A 67 4.95 1.26 12.13
C ASP A 67 4.65 0.25 13.25
N GLU A 68 5.14 0.52 14.45
CA GLU A 68 4.85 -0.25 15.66
C GLU A 68 3.67 0.37 16.42
N PHE A 69 3.07 1.43 15.89
CA PHE A 69 1.94 2.17 16.45
C PHE A 69 2.13 2.61 17.91
N ASP A 70 3.36 3.01 18.23
CA ASP A 70 3.75 3.54 19.55
C ASP A 70 3.52 5.04 19.71
N SER A 71 2.91 5.67 18.72
CA SER A 71 2.49 7.08 18.73
C SER A 71 0.97 7.20 18.83
N MET A 72 0.52 8.35 19.37
CA MET A 72 -0.91 8.72 19.41
C MET A 72 -1.45 9.18 18.06
N THR A 73 -0.59 9.30 17.04
CA THR A 73 -0.96 9.74 15.70
C THR A 73 -0.26 8.88 14.65
N LEU A 74 -0.90 8.70 13.52
CA LEU A 74 -0.30 8.03 12.36
C LEU A 74 0.84 8.87 11.78
N GLY A 75 1.91 8.20 11.35
CA GLY A 75 3.03 8.83 10.64
C GLY A 75 2.65 9.27 9.22
N LEU A 76 3.52 10.08 8.61
CA LEU A 76 3.29 10.67 7.28
C LEU A 76 3.26 9.65 6.13
N GLN A 77 3.73 8.43 6.35
CA GLN A 77 3.67 7.33 5.38
C GLN A 77 2.23 6.85 5.13
N TRP A 78 1.32 7.09 6.08
CA TRP A 78 -0.05 6.65 5.99
C TRP A 78 -0.95 7.63 5.26
N GLN A 79 -1.88 7.09 4.50
CA GLN A 79 -2.93 7.85 3.84
C GLN A 79 -4.25 7.05 3.84
N TRP A 80 -5.34 7.72 4.10
CA TRP A 80 -6.66 7.14 3.94
C TRP A 80 -7.10 7.15 2.47
N GLN A 81 -7.93 6.18 2.09
CA GLN A 81 -8.50 6.13 0.73
C GLN A 81 -9.38 7.35 0.44
N ALA A 82 -10.10 7.85 1.44
CA ALA A 82 -10.91 9.06 1.35
C ALA A 82 -10.54 10.05 2.47
N ASN A 83 -11.26 11.17 2.54
CA ASN A 83 -11.06 12.14 3.60
C ASN A 83 -11.28 11.51 4.98
N TYR A 84 -10.30 11.69 5.84
CA TYR A 84 -10.29 11.09 7.18
C TYR A 84 -11.56 11.37 7.99
N ASN A 85 -11.99 10.34 8.71
CA ASN A 85 -13.06 10.43 9.70
C ASN A 85 -12.58 9.78 11.01
N GLU A 86 -12.70 10.48 12.11
CA GLU A 86 -12.26 10.05 13.46
C GLU A 86 -12.89 8.72 13.93
N LYS A 87 -14.03 8.33 13.35
CA LYS A 87 -14.72 7.06 13.64
C LYS A 87 -14.05 5.84 13.01
N TRP A 88 -13.02 6.01 12.18
CA TRP A 88 -12.37 4.90 11.49
C TRP A 88 -11.31 4.22 12.31
N ALA A 89 -10.58 5.00 13.12
CA ALA A 89 -9.43 4.47 13.84
C ALA A 89 -9.17 5.18 15.17
N TYR A 90 -8.44 4.49 16.02
CA TYR A 90 -7.88 5.02 17.25
C TYR A 90 -6.44 4.54 17.42
N CYS A 91 -5.51 5.49 17.56
CA CYS A 91 -4.11 5.20 17.86
C CYS A 91 -3.94 5.12 19.37
N ALA A 92 -3.63 3.93 19.89
CA ALA A 92 -3.35 3.71 21.31
C ALA A 92 -1.84 3.55 21.51
N GLY A 93 -1.10 4.65 21.38
CA GLY A 93 0.36 4.67 21.45
C GLY A 93 0.92 4.16 22.79
N ASP A 94 0.18 4.32 23.88
CA ASP A 94 0.50 3.77 25.20
C ASP A 94 0.43 2.24 25.25
N ARG A 95 -0.22 1.61 24.28
CA ARG A 95 -0.35 0.15 24.13
C ARG A 95 0.34 -0.38 22.88
N SER A 96 1.00 0.49 22.12
CA SER A 96 1.62 0.16 20.84
C SER A 96 0.65 -0.60 19.93
N LEU A 97 -0.51 -0.01 19.66
CA LEU A 97 -1.49 -0.59 18.73
C LEU A 97 -2.33 0.49 18.02
N LEU A 98 -2.71 0.16 16.79
CA LEU A 98 -3.74 0.86 16.04
C LEU A 98 -5.02 0.04 16.05
N ARG A 99 -6.13 0.64 16.48
CA ARG A 99 -7.47 0.05 16.34
C ARG A 99 -8.16 0.60 15.13
N LEU A 100 -8.59 -0.28 14.23
CA LEU A 100 -9.49 0.05 13.13
C LEU A 100 -10.89 -0.48 13.47
N TYR A 101 -11.85 0.43 13.48
CA TYR A 101 -13.25 0.05 13.71
C TYR A 101 -13.87 -0.54 12.46
N SER A 102 -14.73 -1.52 12.64
CA SER A 102 -15.53 -2.12 11.59
C SER A 102 -16.55 -1.09 11.09
N TYR A 103 -16.15 -0.33 10.06
CA TYR A 103 -16.94 0.77 9.52
C TYR A 103 -17.99 0.26 8.53
N PRO A 104 -19.26 0.72 8.62
CA PRO A 104 -20.30 0.26 7.73
C PRO A 104 -20.04 0.77 6.31
N VAL A 105 -20.05 -0.16 5.35
CA VAL A 105 -20.06 0.17 3.92
C VAL A 105 -21.48 0.20 3.41
N THR A 106 -21.78 1.13 2.51
CA THR A 106 -23.10 1.24 1.92
C THR A 106 -23.33 0.16 0.87
N ASP A 107 -24.60 -0.12 0.55
CA ASP A 107 -24.97 -1.06 -0.52
C ASP A 107 -24.47 -0.62 -1.92
N ALA A 108 -24.07 0.64 -2.05
CA ALA A 108 -23.45 1.18 -3.25
C ALA A 108 -21.99 0.72 -3.41
N CYS A 109 -21.32 0.30 -2.34
CA CYS A 109 -19.94 -0.22 -2.38
C CYS A 109 -19.92 -1.58 -3.05
N LYS A 110 -19.29 -1.67 -4.20
CA LYS A 110 -19.20 -2.89 -5.01
C LYS A 110 -17.98 -3.73 -4.67
N ASN A 111 -16.92 -3.07 -4.25
CA ASN A 111 -15.64 -3.69 -3.92
C ASN A 111 -14.79 -2.75 -3.05
N LEU A 112 -13.55 -3.11 -2.72
CA LEU A 112 -12.69 -2.28 -1.87
C LEU A 112 -12.35 -0.90 -2.46
N ALA A 113 -12.48 -0.67 -3.76
CA ALA A 113 -12.23 0.65 -4.35
C ALA A 113 -13.24 1.71 -3.85
N ASP A 114 -14.43 1.28 -3.45
CA ASP A 114 -15.48 2.15 -2.92
C ASP A 114 -15.39 2.30 -1.38
N VAL A 115 -14.49 1.58 -0.71
CA VAL A 115 -14.35 1.60 0.75
C VAL A 115 -13.50 2.80 1.20
N PRO A 116 -14.08 3.77 1.94
CA PRO A 116 -13.39 5.01 2.26
C PRO A 116 -12.30 4.87 3.34
N ASN A 117 -12.45 3.90 4.24
CA ASN A 117 -11.63 3.72 5.44
C ASN A 117 -10.49 2.70 5.27
N MET A 118 -9.98 2.55 4.07
CA MET A 118 -8.72 1.84 3.86
C MET A 118 -7.54 2.72 4.27
N LEU A 119 -6.67 2.19 5.10
CA LEU A 119 -5.42 2.83 5.52
C LEU A 119 -4.26 2.26 4.71
N LEU A 120 -3.63 3.10 3.89
CA LEU A 120 -2.74 2.69 2.80
C LEU A 120 -1.37 3.36 2.88
N GLN A 121 -0.37 2.70 2.32
CA GLN A 121 0.94 3.25 2.00
C GLN A 121 1.27 3.03 0.53
N LYS A 122 2.21 3.80 -0.02
CA LYS A 122 2.72 3.62 -1.39
C LYS A 122 3.61 2.40 -1.48
N THR A 123 3.49 1.67 -2.58
CA THR A 123 4.40 0.58 -2.93
C THR A 123 5.72 1.17 -3.43
N THR A 124 6.85 0.70 -2.91
CA THR A 124 8.18 1.18 -3.25
C THR A 124 8.99 0.12 -4.01
N ALA A 125 9.79 0.60 -4.97
CA ALA A 125 10.65 -0.25 -5.82
C ALA A 125 11.96 -0.64 -5.09
N PRO A 126 12.65 -1.70 -5.52
CA PRO A 126 12.22 -2.69 -6.52
C PRO A 126 11.47 -3.87 -5.91
N ALA A 127 11.51 -4.02 -4.60
CA ALA A 127 10.84 -5.10 -3.88
C ALA A 127 10.56 -4.69 -2.44
N GLN A 128 9.51 -5.25 -1.88
CA GLN A 128 9.19 -5.11 -0.46
C GLN A 128 8.35 -6.28 0.03
N THR A 129 8.54 -6.65 1.28
CA THR A 129 7.71 -7.59 2.01
C THR A 129 6.96 -6.83 3.10
N VAL A 130 5.66 -6.83 3.00
CA VAL A 130 4.75 -6.24 3.98
C VAL A 130 4.21 -7.33 4.88
N THR A 131 4.36 -7.19 6.19
CA THR A 131 3.79 -8.11 7.18
C THR A 131 3.04 -7.32 8.24
N VAL A 132 1.85 -7.78 8.58
CA VAL A 132 1.02 -7.17 9.62
C VAL A 132 0.57 -8.21 10.62
N LYS A 133 0.59 -7.87 11.91
CA LYS A 133 0.00 -8.65 13.01
C LYS A 133 -1.32 -8.02 13.40
N MET A 134 -2.39 -8.82 13.36
CA MET A 134 -3.77 -8.37 13.59
C MET A 134 -4.47 -9.26 14.60
N THR A 135 -5.30 -8.64 15.45
CA THR A 135 -6.24 -9.35 16.32
C THR A 135 -7.65 -8.86 16.01
N PHE A 136 -8.43 -9.68 15.32
CA PHE A 136 -9.78 -9.33 14.88
C PHE A 136 -10.81 -9.70 15.95
N ARG A 137 -11.66 -8.74 16.29
CA ARG A 137 -12.73 -8.87 17.27
C ARG A 137 -14.06 -8.42 16.69
N PRO A 138 -14.62 -9.26 15.79
CA PRO A 138 -15.92 -8.97 15.20
C PRO A 138 -17.02 -9.05 16.26
N THR A 139 -18.15 -8.40 15.99
CA THR A 139 -19.31 -8.56 16.84
C THR A 139 -19.92 -9.96 16.72
N ALA A 140 -20.50 -10.48 17.80
CA ALA A 140 -21.26 -11.73 17.76
C ALA A 140 -22.69 -11.54 17.20
N LYS A 141 -23.15 -10.28 17.06
CA LYS A 141 -24.56 -9.96 16.74
C LYS A 141 -24.90 -10.20 15.26
N TYR A 142 -23.93 -10.06 14.36
CA TYR A 142 -24.14 -10.27 12.93
C TYR A 142 -22.86 -10.75 12.23
N ARG A 143 -22.99 -11.13 10.97
CA ARG A 143 -21.90 -11.66 10.15
C ARG A 143 -21.51 -10.66 9.05
N GLY A 144 -20.39 -10.92 8.40
CA GLY A 144 -19.91 -10.12 7.28
C GLY A 144 -18.97 -8.99 7.67
N GLU A 145 -18.59 -8.86 8.96
CA GLU A 145 -17.47 -7.99 9.30
C GLU A 145 -16.18 -8.54 8.74
N ARG A 146 -15.35 -7.69 8.16
CA ARG A 146 -14.21 -8.08 7.35
C ARG A 146 -13.03 -7.15 7.56
N THR A 147 -11.85 -7.72 7.73
CA THR A 147 -10.57 -7.00 7.81
C THR A 147 -9.53 -7.67 6.93
N GLY A 148 -8.39 -7.04 6.69
CA GLY A 148 -7.34 -7.67 5.92
C GLY A 148 -6.20 -6.78 5.48
N LEU A 149 -5.30 -7.38 4.67
CA LEU A 149 -4.17 -6.76 4.00
C LEU A 149 -4.43 -6.77 2.48
N THR A 150 -4.37 -5.61 1.85
CA THR A 150 -4.58 -5.46 0.41
C THR A 150 -3.35 -4.90 -0.30
N VAL A 151 -3.17 -5.28 -1.57
CA VAL A 151 -2.33 -4.59 -2.55
C VAL A 151 -3.26 -4.03 -3.62
N PHE A 152 -3.29 -2.71 -3.75
CA PHE A 152 -4.39 -1.96 -4.32
C PHE A 152 -3.94 -0.98 -5.41
N GLY A 153 -4.59 -1.03 -6.56
CA GLY A 153 -4.48 -0.13 -7.68
C GLY A 153 -5.81 -0.08 -8.45
N ARG A 154 -5.78 -0.07 -9.76
CA ARG A 154 -6.99 -0.26 -10.60
C ARG A 154 -7.56 -1.66 -10.49
N ASP A 155 -6.68 -2.61 -10.28
CA ASP A 155 -6.97 -3.95 -9.82
C ASP A 155 -6.47 -4.06 -8.37
N TYR A 156 -6.99 -5.01 -7.61
CA TYR A 156 -6.42 -5.33 -6.31
C TYR A 156 -6.51 -6.82 -6.00
N ALA A 157 -5.67 -7.25 -5.10
CA ALA A 157 -5.82 -8.51 -4.39
C ALA A 157 -5.66 -8.28 -2.88
N ALA A 158 -6.27 -9.15 -2.09
CA ALA A 158 -6.22 -9.03 -0.64
C ALA A 158 -6.28 -10.40 0.04
N LEU A 159 -5.65 -10.49 1.21
CA LEU A 159 -6.02 -11.46 2.24
C LEU A 159 -7.07 -10.83 3.13
N THR A 160 -8.23 -11.45 3.21
CA THR A 160 -9.37 -10.95 3.98
C THR A 160 -9.76 -11.94 5.05
N VAL A 161 -10.02 -11.50 6.26
CA VAL A 161 -10.58 -12.32 7.33
C VAL A 161 -11.98 -11.82 7.62
N GLU A 162 -12.96 -12.71 7.42
CA GLU A 162 -14.38 -12.41 7.58
C GLU A 162 -15.01 -13.21 8.72
N ASN A 163 -15.89 -12.56 9.48
CA ASN A 163 -16.75 -13.18 10.46
C ASN A 163 -17.96 -13.83 9.77
N SER A 164 -17.87 -15.12 9.54
CA SER A 164 -18.89 -15.92 8.87
C SER A 164 -19.64 -16.87 9.83
N GLU A 165 -20.63 -17.60 9.32
CA GLU A 165 -21.30 -18.68 10.05
C GLU A 165 -20.35 -19.82 10.44
N GLN A 166 -19.25 -19.98 9.71
CA GLN A 166 -18.23 -21.00 9.96
C GLN A 166 -17.14 -20.53 10.92
N GLY A 167 -17.27 -19.32 11.49
CA GLY A 167 -16.25 -18.64 12.27
C GLY A 167 -15.43 -17.66 11.45
N LEU A 168 -14.16 -17.49 11.79
CA LEU A 168 -13.27 -16.61 11.04
C LEU A 168 -12.76 -17.33 9.79
N VAL A 169 -13.12 -16.80 8.63
CA VAL A 169 -12.70 -17.33 7.32
C VAL A 169 -11.67 -16.38 6.71
N LEU A 170 -10.47 -16.88 6.48
CA LEU A 170 -9.43 -16.22 5.72
C LEU A 170 -9.59 -16.57 4.24
N SER A 171 -9.62 -15.56 3.39
CA SER A 171 -9.74 -15.73 1.93
C SER A 171 -8.68 -14.91 1.20
N GLN A 172 -8.13 -15.46 0.14
CA GLN A 172 -7.43 -14.66 -0.87
C GLN A 172 -8.46 -14.28 -1.94
N VAL A 173 -8.64 -12.98 -2.11
CA VAL A 173 -9.55 -12.39 -3.09
C VAL A 173 -8.81 -11.55 -4.11
N GLU A 174 -9.37 -11.44 -5.30
CA GLU A 174 -8.88 -10.62 -6.39
C GLU A 174 -10.03 -9.86 -7.03
N CYS A 175 -9.80 -8.61 -7.40
CA CYS A 175 -10.74 -7.79 -8.15
C CYS A 175 -10.05 -7.15 -9.34
N ARG A 176 -10.38 -7.59 -10.54
CA ARG A 176 -9.94 -6.98 -11.78
C ARG A 176 -10.90 -5.86 -12.17
N GLN A 177 -10.33 -4.71 -12.62
CA GLN A 177 -11.12 -3.52 -12.96
C GLN A 177 -11.98 -3.04 -11.76
N ALA A 178 -11.37 -2.99 -10.58
CA ALA A 178 -12.04 -2.54 -9.37
C ALA A 178 -12.54 -1.10 -9.52
N ASP A 179 -11.78 -0.24 -10.18
CA ASP A 179 -12.14 1.13 -10.54
C ASP A 179 -13.39 1.24 -11.42
N LYS A 180 -13.80 0.14 -12.06
CA LYS A 180 -15.03 0.04 -12.85
C LYS A 180 -16.16 -0.69 -12.11
N GLY A 181 -16.00 -0.91 -10.81
CA GLY A 181 -17.00 -1.55 -9.95
C GLY A 181 -17.24 -3.04 -10.26
N LYS A 182 -16.22 -3.75 -10.76
CA LYS A 182 -16.31 -5.20 -10.94
C LYS A 182 -16.27 -5.91 -9.58
N PRO A 183 -16.91 -7.09 -9.47
CA PRO A 183 -16.94 -7.86 -8.23
C PRO A 183 -15.60 -8.53 -7.94
N GLU A 184 -15.41 -8.88 -6.68
CA GLU A 184 -14.31 -9.76 -6.24
C GLU A 184 -14.51 -11.20 -6.71
N THR A 185 -13.39 -11.88 -6.92
CA THR A 185 -13.30 -13.34 -7.08
C THR A 185 -12.54 -13.89 -5.90
N VAL A 186 -13.07 -14.94 -5.27
CA VAL A 186 -12.41 -15.68 -4.21
C VAL A 186 -11.62 -16.83 -4.83
N ASN A 187 -10.30 -16.83 -4.62
CA ASN A 187 -9.41 -17.84 -5.20
C ASN A 187 -9.11 -18.99 -4.24
N GLU A 188 -8.98 -18.70 -2.94
CA GLU A 188 -8.69 -19.71 -1.92
C GLU A 188 -9.28 -19.27 -0.58
N THR A 189 -9.73 -20.26 0.23
CA THR A 189 -10.27 -20.02 1.57
C THR A 189 -9.72 -21.02 2.58
N THR A 190 -9.61 -20.58 3.83
CA THR A 190 -9.33 -21.45 4.98
C THR A 190 -9.95 -20.86 6.25
N THR A 191 -10.23 -21.70 7.24
CA THR A 191 -10.73 -21.22 8.54
C THR A 191 -9.57 -20.92 9.49
N LEU A 192 -9.70 -19.85 10.26
CA LEU A 192 -8.80 -19.51 11.35
C LEU A 192 -9.40 -19.95 12.69
N LYS A 193 -8.59 -20.58 13.53
CA LYS A 193 -9.01 -21.00 14.88
C LYS A 193 -8.94 -19.85 15.88
N ASP A 194 -7.95 -18.97 15.70
CA ASP A 194 -7.63 -17.89 16.60
C ASP A 194 -7.98 -16.53 15.98
N SER A 195 -8.31 -15.57 16.83
CA SER A 195 -8.56 -14.19 16.41
C SER A 195 -7.29 -13.40 16.08
N THR A 196 -6.12 -13.90 16.49
CA THR A 196 -4.81 -13.29 16.17
C THR A 196 -4.15 -14.04 15.02
N PHE A 197 -3.72 -13.31 14.01
CA PHE A 197 -3.10 -13.83 12.79
C PHE A 197 -2.13 -12.82 12.20
N TYR A 198 -1.33 -13.31 11.26
CA TYR A 198 -0.34 -12.53 10.53
C TYR A 198 -0.60 -12.66 9.05
N LEU A 199 -0.69 -11.53 8.36
CA LEU A 199 -0.86 -11.47 6.91
C LEU A 199 0.41 -10.89 6.29
N ARG A 200 0.79 -11.41 5.13
CA ARG A 200 1.99 -10.99 4.41
C ARG A 200 1.71 -10.83 2.93
N ALA A 201 2.29 -9.79 2.34
CA ALA A 201 2.35 -9.55 0.91
C ALA A 201 3.82 -9.35 0.50
N ASP A 202 4.33 -10.24 -0.34
CA ASP A 202 5.63 -10.15 -0.99
C ASP A 202 5.43 -9.52 -2.36
N ILE A 203 5.89 -8.27 -2.52
CA ILE A 203 5.72 -7.48 -3.74
C ILE A 203 7.09 -7.33 -4.40
N ARG A 204 7.23 -7.76 -5.65
CA ARG A 204 8.53 -7.78 -6.35
C ARG A 204 8.38 -7.51 -7.83
N ASP A 205 9.40 -6.86 -8.37
CA ASP A 205 9.66 -6.89 -9.81
C ASP A 205 9.99 -8.33 -10.22
N SER A 206 9.30 -8.85 -11.23
CA SER A 206 9.55 -10.18 -11.77
C SER A 206 10.78 -10.25 -12.69
N GLY A 207 11.39 -9.10 -13.02
CA GLY A 207 12.42 -8.99 -14.06
C GLY A 207 11.88 -9.01 -15.49
N GLU A 208 10.57 -9.15 -15.66
CA GLU A 208 9.92 -9.14 -16.97
C GLU A 208 9.28 -7.78 -17.25
N LYS A 209 9.33 -7.34 -18.50
CA LYS A 209 8.59 -6.15 -18.94
C LYS A 209 7.18 -6.53 -19.36
N LEU A 210 6.24 -5.63 -19.12
CA LEU A 210 4.90 -5.74 -19.63
C LEU A 210 4.92 -5.61 -21.18
N SER A 211 4.07 -6.37 -21.84
CA SER A 211 3.82 -6.19 -23.27
C SER A 211 3.09 -4.88 -23.55
N LYS A 212 3.15 -4.37 -24.77
CA LYS A 212 2.42 -3.15 -25.17
C LYS A 212 0.90 -3.25 -24.91
N SER A 213 0.33 -4.44 -25.05
CA SER A 213 -1.09 -4.69 -24.79
C SER A 213 -1.47 -4.66 -23.30
N GLU A 214 -0.49 -4.87 -22.40
CA GLU A 214 -0.65 -4.83 -20.95
C GLU A 214 -0.36 -3.43 -20.34
N GLY A 215 -0.06 -2.42 -21.15
CA GLY A 215 0.31 -1.08 -20.70
C GLY A 215 1.78 -0.68 -20.92
N GLY A 216 2.55 -1.53 -21.44
CA GLY A 216 3.72 -1.56 -22.28
C GLY A 216 5.02 -0.84 -21.94
N HIS A 217 5.24 -0.21 -20.80
CA HIS A 217 6.56 0.40 -20.55
C HIS A 217 7.23 -0.14 -19.31
N ASP A 218 6.49 -0.80 -18.46
CA ASP A 218 6.84 -0.99 -17.08
C ASP A 218 7.23 -2.41 -16.75
N GLN A 219 7.95 -2.54 -15.65
CA GLN A 219 8.26 -3.81 -15.02
C GLN A 219 6.99 -4.51 -14.60
N ARG A 220 6.94 -5.81 -14.84
CA ARG A 220 5.87 -6.66 -14.30
C ARG A 220 6.10 -6.87 -12.82
N VAL A 221 5.30 -6.23 -12.00
CA VAL A 221 5.34 -6.35 -10.55
C VAL A 221 4.34 -7.41 -10.09
N MET A 222 4.80 -8.36 -9.30
CA MET A 222 4.00 -9.46 -8.78
C MET A 222 3.89 -9.39 -7.27
N CYS A 223 2.75 -9.81 -6.74
CA CYS A 223 2.52 -9.97 -5.30
C CYS A 223 2.15 -11.42 -5.00
N GLN A 224 2.86 -12.06 -4.07
CA GLN A 224 2.47 -13.33 -3.48
C GLN A 224 2.02 -13.10 -2.05
N PHE A 225 0.81 -13.54 -1.75
CA PHE A 225 0.29 -13.51 -0.38
C PHE A 225 0.65 -14.75 0.41
N SER A 226 0.79 -14.57 1.72
CA SER A 226 0.94 -15.65 2.69
C SER A 226 0.39 -15.25 4.05
N TYR A 227 0.05 -16.22 4.87
CA TYR A 227 -0.45 -16.00 6.22
C TYR A 227 0.24 -16.90 7.24
N SER A 228 0.15 -16.51 8.50
CA SER A 228 0.64 -17.30 9.63
C SER A 228 -0.28 -17.17 10.85
N THR A 229 -0.35 -18.20 11.67
CA THR A 229 -1.03 -18.18 12.98
C THR A 229 -0.07 -18.06 14.15
N ASP A 230 1.25 -18.24 13.90
CA ASP A 230 2.28 -18.19 14.93
C ASP A 230 3.32 -17.08 14.71
N GLY A 231 3.21 -16.33 13.59
CA GLY A 231 4.14 -15.29 13.19
C GLY A 231 5.51 -15.78 12.73
N ARG A 232 5.72 -17.09 12.65
CA ARG A 232 7.02 -17.72 12.30
C ARG A 232 6.96 -18.45 10.97
N LYS A 233 5.96 -19.32 10.81
CA LYS A 233 5.77 -20.13 9.60
C LYS A 233 4.66 -19.52 8.75
N PHE A 234 5.04 -18.95 7.62
CA PHE A 234 4.11 -18.40 6.64
C PHE A 234 3.76 -19.44 5.59
N ARG A 235 2.48 -19.58 5.29
CA ARG A 235 1.93 -20.45 4.25
C ARG A 235 1.46 -19.58 3.09
N PRO A 236 1.95 -19.82 1.87
CA PRO A 236 1.41 -19.13 0.69
C PRO A 236 -0.10 -19.36 0.60
N MET A 237 -0.81 -18.37 0.08
CA MET A 237 -2.26 -18.42 -0.13
C MET A 237 -2.63 -17.72 -1.43
N GLY A 238 -3.41 -18.41 -2.24
CA GLY A 238 -3.80 -17.97 -3.57
C GLY A 238 -2.67 -18.02 -4.59
N GLN A 239 -2.98 -17.53 -5.79
CA GLN A 239 -2.02 -17.41 -6.88
C GLN A 239 -1.30 -16.06 -6.84
N PRO A 240 -0.09 -15.95 -7.44
CA PRO A 240 0.57 -14.66 -7.60
C PRO A 240 -0.32 -13.68 -8.35
N PHE A 241 -0.43 -12.48 -7.83
CA PHE A 241 -1.23 -11.39 -8.38
C PHE A 241 -0.34 -10.38 -9.11
N GLN A 242 -0.70 -10.03 -10.34
CA GLN A 242 -0.03 -8.94 -11.06
C GLN A 242 -0.50 -7.60 -10.53
N VAL A 243 0.42 -6.88 -9.90
CA VAL A 243 0.15 -5.55 -9.33
C VAL A 243 0.04 -4.52 -10.45
N ARG A 244 -1.00 -3.71 -10.40
CA ARG A 244 -1.21 -2.60 -11.32
C ARG A 244 -1.24 -1.27 -10.59
N GLU A 245 -0.87 -0.23 -11.30
CA GLU A 245 -0.95 1.16 -10.84
C GLU A 245 -2.40 1.57 -10.49
N GLY A 246 -2.55 2.60 -9.68
CA GLY A 246 -3.78 3.35 -9.52
C GLY A 246 -3.97 4.41 -10.61
N THR A 247 -4.97 5.26 -10.49
CA THR A 247 -5.15 6.40 -11.39
C THR A 247 -4.17 7.52 -11.01
N TRP A 248 -3.21 7.82 -11.88
CA TRP A 248 -2.17 8.84 -11.69
C TRP A 248 -1.15 8.59 -10.59
N ILE A 249 -1.21 7.43 -9.95
CA ILE A 249 -0.33 7.03 -8.85
C ILE A 249 0.06 5.56 -9.01
N GLY A 250 1.11 5.13 -8.31
CA GLY A 250 1.46 3.72 -8.20
C GLY A 250 0.45 2.92 -7.39
N ALA A 251 0.71 1.64 -7.28
CA ALA A 251 -0.01 0.78 -6.37
C ALA A 251 0.25 1.19 -4.91
N LYS A 252 -0.64 0.79 -4.06
CA LYS A 252 -0.57 0.94 -2.61
C LYS A 252 -0.73 -0.42 -1.95
N HIS A 253 -0.31 -0.51 -0.72
CA HIS A 253 -0.64 -1.64 0.15
C HIS A 253 -1.19 -1.10 1.47
N GLY A 254 -2.01 -1.87 2.15
CA GLY A 254 -2.55 -1.42 3.43
C GLY A 254 -3.64 -2.31 3.98
N ILE A 255 -4.33 -1.79 4.97
CA ILE A 255 -5.25 -2.50 5.83
C ILE A 255 -6.62 -1.82 5.90
N PHE A 256 -7.63 -2.58 6.28
CA PHE A 256 -9.00 -2.08 6.41
C PHE A 256 -9.79 -2.88 7.44
N CYS A 257 -10.88 -2.31 7.92
CA CYS A 257 -11.88 -3.02 8.70
C CYS A 257 -13.27 -2.50 8.32
N THR A 258 -14.15 -3.38 7.85
CA THR A 258 -15.46 -3.02 7.31
C THR A 258 -16.55 -3.96 7.80
N ARG A 259 -17.79 -3.55 7.67
CA ARG A 259 -18.98 -4.38 7.91
C ARG A 259 -20.06 -4.08 6.87
N PRO A 260 -21.00 -5.01 6.65
CA PRO A 260 -22.20 -4.71 5.89
C PRO A 260 -22.94 -3.48 6.47
N HIS A 261 -23.67 -2.78 5.63
CA HIS A 261 -24.45 -1.60 6.04
C HIS A 261 -25.51 -2.00 7.07
N ILE A 262 -25.17 -1.85 8.35
CA ILE A 262 -26.05 -2.05 9.49
C ILE A 262 -26.03 -0.77 10.32
N VAL A 263 -27.22 -0.17 10.51
CA VAL A 263 -27.35 1.07 11.27
C VAL A 263 -27.35 0.75 12.77
N THR A 264 -26.19 0.36 13.29
CA THR A 264 -25.97 0.14 14.72
C THR A 264 -24.57 0.65 15.12
N ASN A 265 -24.41 0.97 16.40
CA ASN A 265 -23.12 1.36 16.97
C ASN A 265 -22.29 0.16 17.50
N ASP A 266 -22.74 -1.07 17.22
CA ASP A 266 -22.24 -2.30 17.84
C ASP A 266 -21.22 -3.05 16.99
N GLY A 267 -20.55 -2.37 16.07
CA GLY A 267 -19.52 -2.97 15.21
C GLY A 267 -18.31 -3.46 16.00
N GLY A 268 -17.67 -4.51 15.49
CA GLY A 268 -16.39 -4.99 15.98
C GLY A 268 -15.23 -4.09 15.56
N TRP A 269 -14.01 -4.59 15.70
CA TRP A 269 -12.78 -3.89 15.35
C TRP A 269 -11.65 -4.89 15.09
N VAL A 270 -10.58 -4.39 14.51
CA VAL A 270 -9.30 -5.08 14.47
C VAL A 270 -8.25 -4.24 15.20
N ASP A 271 -7.50 -4.87 16.08
CA ASP A 271 -6.30 -4.30 16.69
C ASP A 271 -5.10 -4.74 15.84
N VAL A 272 -4.29 -3.77 15.44
CA VAL A 272 -3.06 -3.95 14.64
C VAL A 272 -1.89 -3.66 15.56
N ASP A 273 -1.13 -4.69 15.93
CA ASP A 273 0.01 -4.56 16.83
C ASP A 273 1.19 -3.86 16.15
N TRP A 274 1.42 -4.20 14.87
CA TRP A 274 2.48 -3.60 14.07
C TRP A 274 2.24 -3.87 12.58
N TYR A 275 2.86 -3.02 11.77
CA TYR A 275 2.91 -3.11 10.33
C TYR A 275 4.35 -2.95 9.88
N ARG A 276 4.97 -3.99 9.36
CA ARG A 276 6.39 -4.00 9.03
C ARG A 276 6.62 -4.16 7.54
N VAL A 277 7.44 -3.27 7.01
CA VAL A 277 7.91 -3.31 5.63
C VAL A 277 9.41 -3.61 5.66
N THR A 278 9.82 -4.65 4.93
CA THR A 278 11.22 -5.07 4.79
C THR A 278 11.57 -5.26 3.33
N ARG A 279 12.86 -5.17 3.01
CA ARG A 279 13.41 -5.33 1.66
C ARG A 279 14.33 -6.52 1.59
#